data_e0686d7a0fd17e9289fc88f7edb68c78
#
_entry.id   e0686d7a0fd17e9289fc88f7edb68c78
#
_cell.length_a   1.000
_cell.length_b   1.000
_cell.length_c   1.000
_cell.angle_alpha   90.00
_cell.angle_beta   90.00
_cell.angle_gamma   90.00
#
_symmetry.space_group_name_H-M   'P 1'
#
loop_
_entity.id
_entity.type
_entity.pdbx_description
1 polymer ?
#
loop_
_entity_poly.entity_id
_entity_poly.type
_entity_poly.pdbx_seq_one_letter_code
_entity_poly.pdbx_strand_id
1 'polypeptide(L)'
;MKKALLFLLLLSLIVSCKSTAGKISDTKTTTSEYGAQEDQMKYYFTATGNEPFWTLKMGTEGIEFTSLISGKEKLIFPATEVVKAMDANIKMYKISNETAAATITIQQLECQNSMSGAISPYKVSIEIKNNAELAFTKLGGCGTYNTDYRLHDIWVLEELNGFKVFITDFQRELPRLEINSSENKFMGYGGCNAISGTIFYEKDLLRFTKVIATEMACGAGNKENQFIKALQNITAYSIGDNRLTLSNPSGKLLVFRKVD
;
A
#
# COMPACT_ATOMS: atom_id res chain seq x y z
N MET A 1 91.86 1.28 12.75
CA MET A 1 91.39 -0.12 12.69
C MET A 1 90.75 -0.48 14.04
N LYS A 2 89.55 -0.65 14.11
CA LYS A 2 88.66 -1.42 14.97
C LYS A 2 87.27 -0.77 15.05
N LYS A 3 86.36 -1.41 14.35
CA LYS A 3 84.96 -1.05 14.28
C LYS A 3 84.29 -1.46 15.60
N ALA A 4 83.62 -0.54 16.27
CA ALA A 4 82.74 -0.84 17.38
C ALA A 4 81.31 -0.73 16.88
N LEU A 5 80.59 -1.84 16.87
CA LEU A 5 79.23 -2.03 16.48
C LEU A 5 78.36 -1.66 17.69
N LEU A 6 77.59 -0.57 17.56
CA LEU A 6 76.62 -0.15 18.56
C LEU A 6 75.23 -0.70 18.18
N PHE A 7 74.76 -1.69 18.91
CA PHE A 7 73.44 -2.32 18.78
C PHE A 7 72.45 -1.42 19.52
N LEU A 8 71.64 -0.68 18.77
CA LEU A 8 70.58 0.12 19.36
C LEU A 8 69.28 -0.74 19.40
N LEU A 9 68.94 -1.15 20.62
CA LEU A 9 67.74 -1.90 20.92
C LEU A 9 66.53 -0.97 20.86
N LEU A 10 65.73 -1.01 19.77
CA LEU A 10 64.49 -0.31 19.68
C LEU A 10 63.42 -1.13 20.41
N LEU A 11 63.03 -0.65 21.59
CA LEU A 11 61.90 -1.20 22.36
C LEU A 11 60.61 -0.60 21.81
N SER A 12 59.92 -1.36 20.94
CA SER A 12 58.61 -0.99 20.44
C SER A 12 57.52 -1.26 21.49
N LEU A 13 57.02 -0.17 22.09
CA LEU A 13 55.82 -0.18 22.94
C LEU A 13 54.60 -0.44 22.08
N ILE A 14 54.06 -1.64 22.16
CA ILE A 14 52.76 -2.00 21.59
C ILE A 14 51.68 -1.45 22.56
N VAL A 15 51.10 -0.29 22.21
CA VAL A 15 49.89 0.18 22.88
C VAL A 15 48.71 -0.62 22.35
N SER A 16 48.30 -1.63 23.12
CA SER A 16 47.07 -2.37 22.88
C SER A 16 45.85 -1.49 23.20
N CYS A 17 45.23 -0.94 22.20
CA CYS A 17 43.88 -0.37 22.34
C CYS A 17 42.87 -1.48 22.61
N LYS A 18 42.42 -1.61 23.85
CA LYS A 18 41.23 -2.35 24.22
C LYS A 18 40.05 -1.63 23.63
N SER A 19 39.49 -2.08 22.49
CA SER A 19 38.16 -1.73 22.06
C SER A 19 37.14 -2.34 23.02
N THR A 20 36.60 -1.51 23.87
CA THR A 20 35.35 -1.81 24.58
C THR A 20 34.26 -1.98 23.52
N ALA A 21 33.87 -3.23 23.28
CA ALA A 21 32.63 -3.54 22.54
C ALA A 21 31.48 -2.98 23.36
N GLY A 22 31.05 -1.73 23.01
CA GLY A 22 29.76 -1.22 23.42
C GLY A 22 28.72 -2.12 22.85
N LYS A 23 27.92 -2.75 23.70
CA LYS A 23 26.67 -3.38 23.30
C LYS A 23 25.84 -2.29 22.60
N ILE A 24 25.81 -2.30 21.26
CA ILE A 24 24.80 -1.62 20.48
C ILE A 24 23.52 -2.39 20.77
N SER A 25 22.66 -1.78 21.55
CA SER A 25 21.28 -2.22 21.74
C SER A 25 20.55 -2.05 20.41
N ASP A 26 20.45 -3.12 19.64
CA ASP A 26 19.58 -3.24 18.48
C ASP A 26 18.11 -3.25 18.96
N THR A 27 17.59 -2.10 19.35
CA THR A 27 16.19 -1.96 19.76
C THR A 27 15.58 -0.68 19.19
N LYS A 28 15.75 -0.41 17.90
CA LYS A 28 15.12 0.79 17.30
C LYS A 28 14.54 0.63 15.90
N THR A 29 14.67 -0.54 15.26
CA THR A 29 14.15 -0.72 13.88
C THR A 29 12.82 -1.46 13.84
N THR A 30 12.52 -2.31 14.82
CA THR A 30 11.31 -3.14 14.82
C THR A 30 10.02 -2.40 15.19
N THR A 31 10.10 -1.28 15.95
CA THR A 31 8.92 -0.56 16.43
C THR A 31 8.29 0.33 15.34
N SER A 32 9.06 0.79 14.38
CA SER A 32 8.57 1.67 13.30
C SER A 32 7.84 0.89 12.19
N GLU A 33 8.34 -0.28 11.83
CA GLU A 33 7.69 -1.15 10.82
C GLU A 33 6.42 -1.79 11.36
N TYR A 34 6.42 -2.23 12.63
CA TYR A 34 5.25 -2.83 13.26
C TYR A 34 4.10 -1.80 13.44
N GLY A 35 4.41 -0.58 13.84
CA GLY A 35 3.42 0.50 13.94
C GLY A 35 2.87 0.94 12.58
N ALA A 36 3.69 0.92 11.52
CA ALA A 36 3.25 1.23 10.17
C ALA A 36 2.33 0.14 9.59
N GLN A 37 2.58 -1.13 9.89
CA GLN A 37 1.72 -2.26 9.51
C GLN A 37 0.38 -2.24 10.26
N GLU A 38 0.37 -1.90 11.55
CA GLU A 38 -0.85 -1.77 12.35
C GLU A 38 -1.74 -0.63 11.85
N ASP A 39 -1.16 0.51 11.49
CA ASP A 39 -1.88 1.64 10.88
C ASP A 39 -2.41 1.28 9.48
N GLN A 40 -1.70 0.50 8.68
CA GLN A 40 -2.18 0.01 7.38
C GLN A 40 -3.35 -0.97 7.49
N MET A 41 -3.40 -1.77 8.55
CA MET A 41 -4.56 -2.64 8.84
C MET A 41 -5.78 -1.85 9.29
N LYS A 42 -5.58 -0.78 10.03
CA LYS A 42 -6.64 -0.01 10.65
C LYS A 42 -7.29 0.99 9.69
N TYR A 43 -6.50 1.61 8.82
CA TYR A 43 -6.96 2.72 7.98
C TYR A 43 -6.76 2.41 6.49
N TYR A 44 -7.84 2.35 5.75
CA TYR A 44 -7.81 2.15 4.29
C TYR A 44 -7.56 3.43 3.49
N PHE A 45 -7.71 4.63 4.12
CA PHE A 45 -7.46 5.91 3.48
C PHE A 45 -6.84 6.91 4.45
N THR A 46 -5.84 7.65 3.99
CA THR A 46 -5.20 8.72 4.74
C THR A 46 -5.10 9.98 3.90
N ALA A 47 -5.27 11.16 4.54
CA ALA A 47 -5.10 12.45 3.89
C ALA A 47 -4.51 13.47 4.85
N THR A 48 -3.83 14.47 4.29
CA THR A 48 -3.23 15.57 5.05
C THR A 48 -3.43 16.91 4.34
N GLY A 49 -3.45 17.97 5.14
CA GLY A 49 -3.37 19.34 4.64
C GLY A 49 -2.45 20.20 5.52
N ASN A 50 -1.99 21.32 4.97
CA ASN A 50 -0.90 22.08 5.56
C ASN A 50 -1.33 23.43 6.17
N GLU A 51 -2.44 24.02 5.70
CA GLU A 51 -2.86 25.35 6.14
C GLU A 51 -4.36 25.38 6.42
N PRO A 52 -4.74 25.18 7.67
CA PRO A 52 -3.95 24.72 8.84
C PRO A 52 -3.54 23.25 8.72
N PHE A 53 -2.55 22.80 9.49
CA PHE A 53 -2.17 21.37 9.52
C PHE A 53 -3.30 20.51 10.04
N TRP A 54 -3.63 19.47 9.28
CA TRP A 54 -4.59 18.45 9.66
C TRP A 54 -4.25 17.09 9.06
N THR A 55 -4.74 16.04 9.69
CA THR A 55 -4.65 14.67 9.22
C THR A 55 -6.03 14.01 9.33
N LEU A 56 -6.40 13.25 8.31
CA LEU A 56 -7.59 12.41 8.27
C LEU A 56 -7.16 10.97 8.07
N LYS A 57 -7.65 10.07 8.93
CA LYS A 57 -7.50 8.62 8.79
C LYS A 57 -8.87 7.97 8.76
N MET A 58 -9.17 7.19 7.72
CA MET A 58 -10.47 6.52 7.55
C MET A 58 -10.27 5.01 7.63
N GLY A 59 -10.94 4.38 8.57
CA GLY A 59 -10.91 2.93 8.82
C GLY A 59 -12.29 2.30 8.72
N THR A 60 -12.33 0.98 8.90
CA THR A 60 -13.59 0.21 8.96
C THR A 60 -14.37 0.48 10.24
N GLU A 61 -13.69 0.84 11.33
CA GLU A 61 -14.30 1.11 12.63
C GLU A 61 -14.71 2.58 12.82
N GLY A 62 -14.10 3.49 12.05
CA GLY A 62 -14.38 4.92 12.18
C GLY A 62 -13.42 5.81 11.41
N ILE A 63 -13.60 7.10 11.64
CA ILE A 63 -12.83 8.17 11.00
C ILE A 63 -12.19 9.02 12.08
N GLU A 64 -10.89 9.16 12.04
CA GLU A 64 -10.11 10.01 12.93
C GLU A 64 -9.65 11.26 12.18
N PHE A 65 -9.97 12.42 12.73
CA PHE A 65 -9.49 13.72 12.27
C PHE A 65 -8.66 14.36 13.38
N THR A 66 -7.46 14.82 13.03
CA THR A 66 -6.59 15.57 13.93
C THR A 66 -6.15 16.89 13.27
N SER A 67 -6.02 17.96 14.03
CA SER A 67 -5.60 19.25 13.48
C SER A 67 -4.95 20.15 14.52
N LEU A 68 -4.36 21.26 14.07
CA LEU A 68 -3.91 22.36 14.92
C LEU A 68 -4.96 23.47 15.07
N ILE A 69 -6.22 23.20 14.71
CA ILE A 69 -7.33 24.14 14.84
C ILE A 69 -7.88 24.04 16.25
N SER A 70 -7.94 25.20 16.96
CA SER A 70 -8.49 25.25 18.32
C SER A 70 -9.92 24.69 18.38
N GLY A 71 -10.14 23.77 19.31
CA GLY A 71 -11.40 23.06 19.49
C GLY A 71 -11.67 21.93 18.49
N LYS A 72 -10.70 21.61 17.58
CA LYS A 72 -10.77 20.51 16.63
C LYS A 72 -9.47 19.71 16.59
N GLU A 73 -8.75 19.67 17.73
CA GLU A 73 -7.44 19.01 17.84
C GLU A 73 -7.52 17.51 17.55
N LYS A 74 -8.57 16.87 18.05
CA LYS A 74 -8.85 15.46 17.79
C LYS A 74 -10.35 15.19 17.81
N LEU A 75 -10.88 14.70 16.68
CA LEU A 75 -12.27 14.30 16.53
C LEU A 75 -12.34 12.88 15.99
N ILE A 76 -13.23 12.09 16.58
CA ILE A 76 -13.48 10.71 16.15
C ILE A 76 -14.95 10.60 15.74
N PHE A 77 -15.18 10.08 14.56
CA PHE A 77 -16.51 9.86 14.01
C PHE A 77 -16.74 8.37 13.75
N PRO A 78 -17.98 7.89 13.85
CA PRO A 78 -18.32 6.53 13.46
C PRO A 78 -18.07 6.30 11.98
N ALA A 79 -17.86 5.04 11.60
CA ALA A 79 -17.87 4.65 10.21
C ALA A 79 -19.23 4.99 9.58
N THR A 80 -19.21 5.43 8.34
CA THR A 80 -20.42 5.83 7.60
C THR A 80 -20.39 5.31 6.17
N GLU A 81 -21.56 5.23 5.57
CA GLU A 81 -21.70 4.89 4.17
C GLU A 81 -21.23 6.02 3.26
N VAL A 82 -20.71 5.63 2.11
CA VAL A 82 -20.23 6.56 1.09
C VAL A 82 -21.37 6.93 0.12
N VAL A 83 -21.49 8.19 -0.20
CA VAL A 83 -22.28 8.68 -1.35
C VAL A 83 -21.31 8.84 -2.52
N LYS A 84 -21.53 8.12 -3.61
CA LYS A 84 -20.70 8.15 -4.83
C LYS A 84 -21.41 8.98 -5.91
N ALA A 85 -20.65 9.82 -6.62
CA ALA A 85 -21.14 10.41 -7.86
C ALA A 85 -21.25 9.33 -8.95
N MET A 86 -22.18 9.53 -9.90
CA MET A 86 -22.42 8.54 -10.96
C MET A 86 -21.45 8.70 -12.14
N ASP A 87 -21.00 9.89 -12.40
CA ASP A 87 -20.25 10.30 -13.60
C ASP A 87 -18.77 10.64 -13.32
N ALA A 88 -18.35 10.59 -12.07
CA ALA A 88 -16.98 10.87 -11.66
C ALA A 88 -16.57 10.03 -10.44
N ASN A 89 -15.27 9.75 -10.29
CA ASN A 89 -14.76 9.11 -9.08
C ASN A 89 -14.66 10.13 -7.93
N ILE A 90 -15.83 10.50 -7.43
CA ILE A 90 -16.00 11.37 -6.27
C ILE A 90 -16.78 10.60 -5.20
N LYS A 91 -16.24 10.60 -4.00
CA LYS A 91 -16.84 9.98 -2.81
C LYS A 91 -17.08 11.05 -1.76
N MET A 92 -18.30 11.10 -1.23
CA MET A 92 -18.68 12.02 -0.18
C MET A 92 -19.10 11.23 1.07
N TYR A 93 -18.59 11.65 2.22
CA TYR A 93 -18.93 11.11 3.53
C TYR A 93 -19.51 12.24 4.37
N LYS A 94 -20.76 12.09 4.81
CA LYS A 94 -21.38 12.98 5.79
C LYS A 94 -21.31 12.31 7.14
N ILE A 95 -20.59 12.89 8.07
CA ILE A 95 -20.27 12.31 9.37
C ILE A 95 -20.63 13.30 10.49
N SER A 96 -21.06 12.76 11.61
CA SER A 96 -21.29 13.55 12.84
C SER A 96 -21.10 12.69 14.08
N ASN A 97 -20.80 13.35 15.18
CA ASN A 97 -20.83 12.82 16.52
C ASN A 97 -21.51 13.84 17.47
N GLU A 98 -21.42 13.62 18.77
CA GLU A 98 -22.04 14.50 19.77
C GLU A 98 -21.46 15.93 19.78
N THR A 99 -20.25 16.14 19.29
CA THR A 99 -19.50 17.41 19.39
C THR A 99 -19.31 18.13 18.07
N ALA A 100 -19.32 17.41 16.93
CA ALA A 100 -18.95 17.95 15.63
C ALA A 100 -19.68 17.27 14.48
N ALA A 101 -19.76 18.00 13.36
CA ALA A 101 -20.23 17.47 12.06
C ALA A 101 -19.24 17.82 10.96
N ALA A 102 -19.06 16.92 10.00
CA ALA A 102 -18.22 17.17 8.84
C ALA A 102 -18.77 16.53 7.55
N THR A 103 -18.39 17.12 6.43
CA THR A 103 -18.53 16.53 5.10
C THR A 103 -17.13 16.39 4.52
N ILE A 104 -16.76 15.16 4.19
CA ILE A 104 -15.47 14.82 3.55
C ILE A 104 -15.76 14.48 2.10
N THR A 105 -15.10 15.15 1.16
CA THR A 105 -15.16 14.83 -0.26
C THR A 105 -13.80 14.38 -0.74
N ILE A 106 -13.72 13.17 -1.30
CA ILE A 106 -12.52 12.57 -1.89
C ILE A 106 -12.75 12.49 -3.39
N GLN A 107 -11.91 13.14 -4.16
CA GLN A 107 -11.96 13.15 -5.61
C GLN A 107 -10.69 12.55 -6.19
N GLN A 108 -10.82 11.62 -7.13
CA GLN A 108 -9.68 11.09 -7.89
C GLN A 108 -9.18 12.17 -8.85
N LEU A 109 -8.32 13.01 -8.33
CA LEU A 109 -7.66 14.11 -9.03
C LEU A 109 -6.28 14.26 -8.41
N GLU A 110 -5.25 14.32 -9.25
CA GLU A 110 -3.88 14.54 -8.80
C GLU A 110 -3.80 15.78 -7.92
N CYS A 111 -3.15 15.63 -6.79
CA CYS A 111 -3.03 16.64 -5.75
C CYS A 111 -1.58 16.77 -5.31
N GLN A 112 -1.01 17.95 -5.44
CA GLN A 112 0.33 18.25 -4.97
C GLN A 112 0.27 18.90 -3.58
N ASN A 113 1.02 18.31 -2.63
CA ASN A 113 1.20 18.91 -1.31
C ASN A 113 2.03 20.18 -1.42
N SER A 114 1.49 21.31 -0.93
CA SER A 114 2.10 22.64 -1.08
C SER A 114 3.45 22.80 -0.37
N MET A 115 3.73 22.01 0.67
CA MET A 115 5.00 22.10 1.43
C MET A 115 6.05 21.12 0.95
N SER A 116 5.67 19.84 0.75
CA SER A 116 6.64 18.80 0.38
C SER A 116 6.80 18.62 -1.12
N GLY A 117 5.87 19.13 -1.94
CA GLY A 117 5.79 18.87 -3.36
C GLY A 117 5.34 17.45 -3.70
N ALA A 118 5.06 16.61 -2.71
CA ALA A 118 4.63 15.23 -2.92
C ALA A 118 3.30 15.18 -3.66
N ILE A 119 3.21 14.28 -4.64
CA ILE A 119 2.01 14.06 -5.45
C ILE A 119 1.22 12.90 -4.86
N SER A 120 -0.08 13.12 -4.68
CA SER A 120 -1.05 12.10 -4.26
C SER A 120 -2.16 11.96 -5.29
N PRO A 121 -2.77 10.77 -5.45
CA PRO A 121 -3.77 10.53 -6.47
C PRO A 121 -5.15 11.12 -6.18
N TYR A 122 -5.37 11.64 -4.96
CA TYR A 122 -6.68 12.16 -4.54
C TYR A 122 -6.57 13.54 -3.94
N LYS A 123 -7.46 14.44 -4.41
CA LYS A 123 -7.76 15.71 -3.76
C LYS A 123 -8.84 15.47 -2.70
N VAL A 124 -8.63 16.05 -1.51
CA VAL A 124 -9.56 15.95 -0.39
C VAL A 124 -10.02 17.35 0.02
N SER A 125 -11.31 17.51 0.20
CA SER A 125 -11.90 18.68 0.84
C SER A 125 -12.74 18.26 2.04
N ILE A 126 -12.62 19.03 3.12
CA ILE A 126 -13.37 18.80 4.36
C ILE A 126 -14.09 20.10 4.73
N GLU A 127 -15.38 20.00 4.97
CA GLU A 127 -16.16 21.04 5.64
C GLU A 127 -16.50 20.52 7.04
N ILE A 128 -15.99 21.16 8.08
CA ILE A 128 -16.09 20.70 9.47
C ILE A 128 -16.48 21.82 10.41
N LYS A 129 -17.37 21.53 11.38
CA LYS A 129 -17.72 22.44 12.44
C LYS A 129 -17.99 21.72 13.75
N ASN A 130 -17.78 22.39 14.86
CA ASN A 130 -18.34 21.97 16.17
C ASN A 130 -19.84 22.28 16.18
N ASN A 131 -20.62 21.53 16.97
CA ASN A 131 -22.08 21.71 17.01
C ASN A 131 -22.50 23.11 17.51
N ALA A 132 -21.66 23.80 18.28
CA ALA A 132 -21.87 25.16 18.73
C ALA A 132 -21.56 26.24 17.66
N GLU A 133 -20.88 25.87 16.57
CA GLU A 133 -20.51 26.80 15.50
C GLU A 133 -21.61 26.93 14.44
N LEU A 134 -21.82 28.14 13.95
CA LEU A 134 -22.79 28.41 12.89
C LEU A 134 -22.24 28.12 11.48
N ALA A 135 -20.94 28.30 11.28
CA ALA A 135 -20.28 28.15 9.98
C ALA A 135 -19.31 26.96 9.97
N PHE A 136 -19.16 26.36 8.78
CA PHE A 136 -18.16 25.32 8.55
C PHE A 136 -16.78 25.93 8.27
N THR A 137 -15.76 25.35 8.88
CA THR A 137 -14.37 25.53 8.47
C THR A 137 -14.11 24.68 7.24
N LYS A 138 -13.58 25.27 6.16
CA LYS A 138 -13.24 24.58 4.91
C LYS A 138 -11.75 24.29 4.87
N LEU A 139 -11.41 23.03 4.62
CA LEU A 139 -10.03 22.53 4.58
C LEU A 139 -9.79 21.82 3.25
N GLY A 140 -8.60 21.99 2.70
CA GLY A 140 -8.14 21.30 1.51
C GLY A 140 -6.86 20.51 1.77
N GLY A 141 -6.65 19.43 1.02
CA GLY A 141 -5.45 18.62 1.14
C GLY A 141 -5.40 17.49 0.15
N CYS A 142 -4.40 16.61 0.33
CA CYS A 142 -4.13 15.48 -0.54
C CYS A 142 -4.25 14.17 0.22
N GLY A 143 -4.67 13.10 -0.45
CA GLY A 143 -4.87 11.80 0.17
C GLY A 143 -4.54 10.62 -0.72
N THR A 144 -4.43 9.45 -0.09
CA THR A 144 -4.17 8.18 -0.77
C THR A 144 -4.91 7.04 -0.09
N TYR A 145 -5.29 6.02 -0.87
CA TYR A 145 -5.73 4.74 -0.32
C TYR A 145 -4.50 3.90 0.05
N ASN A 146 -4.53 3.33 1.23
CA ASN A 146 -3.53 2.39 1.71
C ASN A 146 -3.88 1.00 1.17
N THR A 147 -3.05 0.48 0.27
CA THR A 147 -3.25 -0.84 -0.31
C THR A 147 -3.12 -1.90 0.78
N ASP A 148 -4.03 -2.87 0.76
CA ASP A 148 -4.03 -3.97 1.73
C ASP A 148 -2.67 -4.69 1.72
N TYR A 149 -1.95 -4.60 2.83
CA TYR A 149 -0.60 -5.16 2.95
C TYR A 149 -0.59 -6.69 2.76
N ARG A 150 -1.71 -7.39 3.04
CA ARG A 150 -1.85 -8.84 2.86
C ARG A 150 -1.74 -9.27 1.38
N LEU A 151 -1.90 -8.32 0.44
CA LEU A 151 -1.62 -8.54 -0.98
C LEU A 151 -0.12 -8.70 -1.26
N HIS A 152 0.76 -8.14 -0.40
CA HIS A 152 2.21 -8.17 -0.58
C HIS A 152 2.76 -9.57 -0.37
N ASP A 153 2.84 -10.34 -1.47
CA ASP A 153 3.30 -11.74 -1.42
C ASP A 153 3.53 -12.31 -2.83
N ILE A 154 3.98 -13.56 -2.87
CA ILE A 154 4.04 -14.37 -4.08
C ILE A 154 2.82 -15.29 -4.13
N TRP A 155 2.05 -15.15 -5.20
CA TRP A 155 0.79 -15.83 -5.42
C TRP A 155 0.86 -16.74 -6.65
N VAL A 156 0.62 -18.06 -6.50
CA VAL A 156 0.62 -19.04 -7.60
C VAL A 156 -0.79 -19.45 -7.95
N LEU A 157 -1.14 -19.41 -9.22
CA LEU A 157 -2.51 -19.69 -9.72
C LEU A 157 -2.94 -21.14 -9.42
N GLU A 158 -4.14 -21.28 -8.86
CA GLU A 158 -4.82 -22.58 -8.64
C GLU A 158 -6.04 -22.75 -9.52
N GLU A 159 -6.80 -21.65 -9.78
CA GLU A 159 -8.02 -21.70 -10.60
C GLU A 159 -8.08 -20.53 -11.60
N LEU A 160 -8.56 -20.81 -12.80
CA LEU A 160 -8.84 -19.85 -13.86
C LEU A 160 -10.28 -20.00 -14.33
N ASN A 161 -11.08 -18.93 -14.22
CA ASN A 161 -12.50 -18.89 -14.59
C ASN A 161 -13.32 -20.04 -13.96
N GLY A 162 -13.04 -20.38 -12.70
CA GLY A 162 -13.73 -21.43 -11.94
C GLY A 162 -13.22 -22.86 -12.16
N PHE A 163 -12.21 -23.06 -13.02
CA PHE A 163 -11.62 -24.37 -13.28
C PHE A 163 -10.23 -24.47 -12.69
N LYS A 164 -9.92 -25.59 -12.04
CA LYS A 164 -8.58 -25.90 -11.56
C LYS A 164 -7.61 -25.94 -12.74
N VAL A 165 -6.43 -25.34 -12.56
CA VAL A 165 -5.37 -25.34 -13.58
C VAL A 165 -4.28 -26.35 -13.26
N PHE A 166 -3.62 -26.82 -14.33
CA PHE A 166 -2.50 -27.75 -14.27
C PHE A 166 -1.30 -27.17 -15.05
N ILE A 167 -0.11 -27.66 -14.75
CA ILE A 167 1.09 -27.21 -15.45
C ILE A 167 1.02 -27.46 -16.97
N THR A 168 0.28 -28.48 -17.40
CA THR A 168 0.02 -28.80 -18.80
C THR A 168 -0.84 -27.76 -19.54
N ASP A 169 -1.55 -26.90 -18.80
CA ASP A 169 -2.31 -25.77 -19.36
C ASP A 169 -1.39 -24.60 -19.76
N PHE A 170 -0.10 -24.66 -19.36
CA PHE A 170 0.90 -23.62 -19.56
C PHE A 170 2.21 -24.24 -20.07
N GLN A 171 3.16 -23.43 -20.48
CA GLN A 171 4.35 -23.94 -21.19
C GLN A 171 5.43 -24.53 -20.28
N ARG A 172 5.65 -23.93 -19.10
CA ARG A 172 6.75 -24.31 -18.19
C ARG A 172 6.32 -24.44 -16.74
N GLU A 173 5.61 -23.46 -16.24
CA GLU A 173 5.17 -23.37 -14.85
C GLU A 173 3.79 -22.69 -14.77
N LEU A 174 3.12 -22.83 -13.64
CA LEU A 174 1.86 -22.13 -13.40
C LEU A 174 2.08 -20.61 -13.34
N PRO A 175 1.09 -19.81 -13.78
CA PRO A 175 1.12 -18.36 -13.57
C PRO A 175 1.35 -17.99 -12.11
N ARG A 176 2.16 -16.97 -11.89
CA ARG A 176 2.39 -16.40 -10.57
C ARG A 176 2.44 -14.88 -10.62
N LEU A 177 2.05 -14.28 -9.52
CA LEU A 177 2.14 -12.84 -9.28
C LEU A 177 2.99 -12.60 -8.03
N GLU A 178 3.95 -11.72 -8.12
CA GLU A 178 4.65 -11.12 -7.01
C GLU A 178 4.11 -9.70 -6.86
N ILE A 179 3.37 -9.45 -5.79
CA ILE A 179 2.70 -8.17 -5.54
C ILE A 179 3.51 -7.37 -4.53
N ASN A 180 3.87 -6.14 -4.89
CA ASN A 180 4.41 -5.14 -3.99
C ASN A 180 3.32 -4.11 -3.66
N SER A 181 2.62 -4.31 -2.55
CA SER A 181 1.51 -3.45 -2.12
C SER A 181 1.95 -2.03 -1.76
N SER A 182 3.17 -1.83 -1.28
CA SER A 182 3.70 -0.51 -0.92
C SER A 182 4.00 0.38 -2.13
N GLU A 183 4.38 -0.24 -3.25
CA GLU A 183 4.66 0.46 -4.51
C GLU A 183 3.47 0.44 -5.48
N ASN A 184 2.39 -0.30 -5.16
CA ASN A 184 1.27 -0.55 -6.05
C ASN A 184 1.70 -1.13 -7.41
N LYS A 185 2.64 -2.09 -7.36
CA LYS A 185 3.18 -2.77 -8.53
C LYS A 185 3.03 -4.27 -8.40
N PHE A 186 3.04 -4.95 -9.52
CA PHE A 186 3.21 -6.39 -9.57
C PHE A 186 4.16 -6.78 -10.70
N MET A 187 4.81 -7.91 -10.51
CA MET A 187 5.53 -8.64 -11.55
C MET A 187 5.20 -10.12 -11.45
N GLY A 188 5.55 -10.90 -12.44
CA GLY A 188 5.30 -12.32 -12.37
C GLY A 188 5.52 -13.03 -13.70
N TYR A 189 4.80 -14.14 -13.84
CA TYR A 189 4.86 -15.02 -14.99
C TYR A 189 3.45 -15.43 -15.39
N GLY A 190 3.14 -15.31 -16.67
CA GLY A 190 1.79 -15.57 -17.19
C GLY A 190 1.52 -17.03 -17.57
N GLY A 191 2.58 -17.87 -17.49
CA GLY A 191 2.53 -19.26 -17.94
C GLY A 191 3.36 -19.53 -19.20
N CYS A 192 3.86 -18.46 -19.85
CA CYS A 192 4.78 -18.49 -20.97
C CYS A 192 5.69 -17.23 -20.93
N ASN A 193 5.10 -16.08 -20.72
CA ASN A 193 5.77 -14.78 -20.72
C ASN A 193 5.91 -14.20 -19.31
N ALA A 194 6.96 -13.42 -19.08
CA ALA A 194 7.03 -12.55 -17.92
C ALA A 194 5.99 -11.43 -18.06
N ILE A 195 5.34 -11.12 -16.96
CA ILE A 195 4.32 -10.06 -16.90
C ILE A 195 4.66 -9.05 -15.81
N SER A 196 4.23 -7.81 -16.00
CA SER A 196 4.31 -6.78 -14.96
C SER A 196 3.25 -5.72 -15.18
N GLY A 197 3.05 -4.86 -14.18
CA GLY A 197 2.11 -3.76 -14.26
C GLY A 197 1.94 -3.04 -12.94
N THR A 198 0.85 -2.29 -12.84
CA THR A 198 0.52 -1.51 -11.65
C THR A 198 -0.82 -1.97 -11.07
N ILE A 199 -0.99 -1.70 -9.78
CA ILE A 199 -2.23 -1.96 -9.05
C ILE A 199 -2.92 -0.62 -8.82
N PHE A 200 -4.21 -0.58 -9.13
CA PHE A 200 -5.11 0.47 -8.68
C PHE A 200 -5.95 -0.08 -7.53
N TYR A 201 -5.93 0.60 -6.40
CA TYR A 201 -6.58 0.17 -5.17
C TYR A 201 -7.41 1.29 -4.54
N GLU A 202 -8.64 0.98 -4.17
CA GLU A 202 -9.55 1.84 -3.40
C GLU A 202 -10.42 0.96 -2.48
N LYS A 203 -9.98 0.74 -1.25
CA LYS A 203 -10.71 -0.08 -0.26
C LYS A 203 -11.04 -1.48 -0.82
N ASP A 204 -12.26 -1.70 -1.30
CA ASP A 204 -12.74 -2.99 -1.80
C ASP A 204 -12.50 -3.17 -3.32
N LEU A 205 -11.99 -2.16 -3.99
CA LEU A 205 -11.70 -2.16 -5.42
C LEU A 205 -10.22 -2.46 -5.65
N LEU A 206 -9.95 -3.51 -6.41
CA LEU A 206 -8.62 -3.87 -6.88
C LEU A 206 -8.64 -4.04 -8.40
N ARG A 207 -7.71 -3.40 -9.10
CA ARG A 207 -7.51 -3.57 -10.54
C ARG A 207 -6.05 -3.72 -10.87
N PHE A 208 -5.76 -4.61 -11.79
CA PHE A 208 -4.44 -4.74 -12.40
C PHE A 208 -4.43 -3.91 -13.68
N THR A 209 -3.58 -2.88 -13.71
CA THR A 209 -3.53 -1.89 -14.80
C THR A 209 -2.15 -1.85 -15.44
N LYS A 210 -2.06 -1.32 -16.65
CA LYS A 210 -0.79 -1.25 -17.41
C LYS A 210 -0.11 -2.61 -17.49
N VAL A 211 -0.89 -3.69 -17.62
CA VAL A 211 -0.37 -5.05 -17.74
C VAL A 211 0.38 -5.18 -19.05
N ILE A 212 1.67 -5.48 -18.95
CA ILE A 212 2.57 -5.77 -20.09
C ILE A 212 3.10 -7.18 -19.96
N ALA A 213 3.38 -7.81 -21.09
CA ALA A 213 4.00 -9.13 -21.16
C ALA A 213 5.13 -9.11 -22.19
N THR A 214 6.13 -9.99 -22.01
CA THR A 214 7.09 -10.27 -23.08
C THR A 214 6.41 -11.02 -24.24
N GLU A 215 7.04 -11.06 -25.41
CA GLU A 215 6.43 -11.62 -26.63
C GLU A 215 7.16 -12.91 -27.07
N MET A 216 7.31 -13.88 -26.15
CA MET A 216 7.78 -15.21 -26.56
C MET A 216 6.64 -16.00 -27.22
N ALA A 217 6.97 -16.80 -28.23
CA ALA A 217 6.01 -17.73 -28.84
C ALA A 217 5.62 -18.81 -27.85
N CYS A 218 4.35 -18.87 -27.48
CA CYS A 218 3.79 -19.89 -26.60
C CYS A 218 3.30 -21.11 -27.41
N GLY A 219 3.42 -22.30 -26.82
CA GLY A 219 2.92 -23.53 -27.42
C GLY A 219 1.40 -23.53 -27.64
N ALA A 220 0.96 -24.34 -28.60
CA ALA A 220 -0.46 -24.49 -28.86
C ALA A 220 -1.21 -24.99 -27.60
N GLY A 221 -2.37 -24.39 -27.34
CA GLY A 221 -3.19 -24.73 -26.15
C GLY A 221 -2.79 -24.05 -24.85
N ASN A 222 -1.74 -23.22 -24.85
CA ASN A 222 -1.35 -22.41 -23.69
C ASN A 222 -2.46 -21.42 -23.30
N LYS A 223 -2.80 -21.37 -22.00
CA LYS A 223 -3.90 -20.55 -21.47
C LYS A 223 -3.48 -19.13 -20.98
N GLU A 224 -2.24 -18.69 -21.25
CA GLU A 224 -1.74 -17.40 -20.80
C GLU A 224 -2.63 -16.21 -21.19
N ASN A 225 -3.08 -16.18 -22.45
CA ASN A 225 -3.97 -15.12 -22.92
C ASN A 225 -5.29 -15.08 -22.15
N GLN A 226 -5.82 -16.23 -21.74
CA GLN A 226 -7.03 -16.30 -20.90
C GLN A 226 -6.74 -15.78 -19.50
N PHE A 227 -5.58 -16.12 -18.93
CA PHE A 227 -5.13 -15.64 -17.65
C PHE A 227 -4.93 -14.10 -17.63
N ILE A 228 -4.20 -13.54 -18.60
CA ILE A 228 -3.98 -12.09 -18.70
C ILE A 228 -5.30 -11.36 -18.87
N LYS A 229 -6.20 -11.86 -19.72
CA LYS A 229 -7.54 -11.28 -19.90
C LYS A 229 -8.36 -11.32 -18.62
N ALA A 230 -8.34 -12.42 -17.88
CA ALA A 230 -9.00 -12.51 -16.58
C ALA A 230 -8.42 -11.52 -15.59
N LEU A 231 -7.08 -11.41 -15.49
CA LEU A 231 -6.38 -10.47 -14.61
C LEU A 231 -6.76 -9.00 -14.89
N GLN A 232 -6.88 -8.61 -16.16
CA GLN A 232 -7.28 -7.26 -16.57
C GLN A 232 -8.74 -6.92 -16.27
N ASN A 233 -9.59 -7.94 -16.06
CA ASN A 233 -11.02 -7.77 -15.77
C ASN A 233 -11.37 -7.82 -14.26
N ILE A 234 -10.38 -7.88 -13.39
CA ILE A 234 -10.57 -7.87 -11.94
C ILE A 234 -11.06 -6.51 -11.45
N THR A 235 -12.01 -6.54 -10.52
CA THR A 235 -12.52 -5.35 -9.82
C THR A 235 -12.65 -5.54 -8.32
N ALA A 236 -12.55 -6.77 -7.81
CA ALA A 236 -12.67 -7.06 -6.38
C ALA A 236 -11.74 -8.22 -5.98
N TYR A 237 -11.44 -8.30 -4.69
CA TYR A 237 -10.60 -9.35 -4.15
C TYR A 237 -11.08 -9.78 -2.76
N SER A 238 -10.65 -10.97 -2.35
CA SER A 238 -10.70 -11.43 -0.97
C SER A 238 -9.47 -12.28 -0.64
N ILE A 239 -9.01 -12.20 0.61
CA ILE A 239 -7.88 -12.99 1.11
C ILE A 239 -8.34 -13.77 2.33
N GLY A 240 -8.19 -15.09 2.29
CA GLY A 240 -8.50 -16.00 3.37
C GLY A 240 -7.87 -17.37 3.11
N ASP A 241 -7.55 -18.11 4.17
CA ASP A 241 -7.00 -19.47 4.10
C ASP A 241 -5.79 -19.60 3.18
N ASN A 242 -4.86 -18.64 3.24
CA ASN A 242 -3.68 -18.54 2.36
C ASN A 242 -4.04 -18.50 0.86
N ARG A 243 -5.22 -17.98 0.53
CA ARG A 243 -5.68 -17.79 -0.85
C ARG A 243 -6.07 -16.35 -1.13
N LEU A 244 -5.70 -15.90 -2.32
CA LEU A 244 -6.16 -14.65 -2.93
C LEU A 244 -7.18 -15.02 -4.00
N THR A 245 -8.44 -14.65 -3.77
CA THR A 245 -9.51 -14.77 -4.76
C THR A 245 -9.75 -13.44 -5.43
N LEU A 246 -9.65 -13.41 -6.75
CA LEU A 246 -9.87 -12.23 -7.58
C LEU A 246 -11.15 -12.41 -8.40
N SER A 247 -12.03 -11.40 -8.38
CA SER A 247 -13.36 -11.47 -8.96
C SER A 247 -13.76 -10.16 -9.64
N ASN A 248 -14.91 -10.22 -10.32
CA ASN A 248 -15.66 -9.06 -10.81
C ASN A 248 -17.16 -9.30 -10.59
N PRO A 249 -18.07 -8.40 -11.01
CA PRO A 249 -19.52 -8.60 -10.86
C PRO A 249 -20.08 -9.86 -11.54
N SER A 250 -19.37 -10.43 -12.52
CA SER A 250 -19.78 -11.69 -13.18
C SER A 250 -19.37 -12.95 -12.39
N GLY A 251 -18.54 -12.81 -11.35
CA GLY A 251 -18.12 -13.89 -10.48
C GLY A 251 -16.60 -14.00 -10.29
N LYS A 252 -16.19 -15.14 -9.74
CA LYS A 252 -14.80 -15.49 -9.47
C LYS A 252 -14.05 -15.77 -10.78
N LEU A 253 -12.92 -15.09 -10.99
CA LEU A 253 -12.09 -15.25 -12.19
C LEU A 253 -10.78 -16.01 -11.92
N LEU A 254 -10.09 -15.68 -10.82
CA LEU A 254 -8.78 -16.24 -10.48
C LEU A 254 -8.74 -16.60 -9.00
N VAL A 255 -8.14 -17.74 -8.67
CA VAL A 255 -7.76 -18.11 -7.32
C VAL A 255 -6.28 -18.45 -7.30
N PHE A 256 -5.59 -17.86 -6.38
CA PHE A 256 -4.17 -18.11 -6.14
C PHE A 256 -3.98 -18.67 -4.73
N ARG A 257 -2.93 -19.48 -4.57
CA ARG A 257 -2.39 -19.82 -3.26
C ARG A 257 -1.16 -18.97 -2.96
N LYS A 258 -0.99 -18.64 -1.71
CA LYS A 258 0.24 -18.04 -1.20
C LYS A 258 1.39 -19.05 -1.29
N VAL A 259 2.59 -18.56 -1.58
CA VAL A 259 3.83 -19.35 -1.53
C VAL A 259 4.63 -18.84 -0.34
N ASP A 260 4.87 -19.72 0.63
CA ASP A 260 5.72 -19.49 1.79
C ASP A 260 7.19 -19.67 1.42
#